data_58396229fc8a20236830c8e12e228f7b
#
_entry.id   58396229fc8a20236830c8e12e228f7b
#
_cell.length_a   1.000
_cell.length_b   1.000
_cell.length_c   1.000
_cell.angle_alpha   90.00
_cell.angle_beta   90.00
_cell.angle_gamma   90.00
#
_symmetry.space_group_name_H-M   'P 1'
#
loop_
_entity.id
_entity.type
_entity.pdbx_description
1 polymer ?
#
loop_
_entity_poly.entity_id
_entity_poly.type
_entity_poly.pdbx_seq_one_letter_code
_entity_poly.pdbx_strand_id
1 'polypeptide(L)'
;MPLILMGVFDAPHPAPPLPDTADVRISAPRPLWDRQRYDAAISAVHRYIEAGDTYQINLTFPMQCDCTGDPLAIHAALSARQPVGE
;
A
#
# COMPACT_ATOMS: atom_id res chain seq x y z
N MET A 1 -2.98 -10.07 18.89
CA MET A 1 -1.91 -9.81 17.90
C MET A 1 -0.78 -9.06 18.60
N PRO A 2 0.46 -9.51 18.51
CA PRO A 2 1.59 -8.79 19.10
C PRO A 2 1.80 -7.44 18.40
N LEU A 3 2.21 -6.42 19.14
CA LEU A 3 2.54 -5.10 18.59
C LEU A 3 3.86 -5.11 17.82
N ILE A 4 4.77 -6.00 18.19
CA ILE A 4 6.08 -6.17 17.56
C ILE A 4 6.34 -7.66 17.41
N LEU A 5 6.74 -8.08 16.22
CA LEU A 5 7.23 -9.43 15.94
C LEU A 5 8.61 -9.31 15.32
N MET A 6 9.60 -9.98 15.90
CA MET A 6 10.97 -10.01 15.41
C MET A 6 11.39 -11.46 15.20
N GLY A 7 12.13 -11.73 14.12
CA GLY A 7 12.66 -13.03 13.80
C GLY A 7 14.18 -12.94 13.54
N VAL A 8 14.90 -13.98 13.96
CA VAL A 8 16.32 -14.14 13.65
C VAL A 8 16.47 -15.35 12.74
N PHE A 9 17.13 -15.15 11.61
CA PHE A 9 17.29 -16.15 10.56
C PHE A 9 18.77 -16.34 10.25
N ASP A 10 19.16 -17.52 9.77
CA ASP A 10 20.57 -17.81 9.46
C ASP A 10 21.04 -17.05 8.22
N ALA A 11 20.61 -17.49 7.07
CA ALA A 11 20.98 -16.88 5.80
C ALA A 11 19.78 -16.79 4.86
N PRO A 12 19.74 -15.80 3.96
CA PRO A 12 18.69 -15.74 2.97
C PRO A 12 18.83 -16.91 1.98
N HIS A 13 17.70 -17.44 1.59
CA HIS A 13 17.62 -18.45 0.53
C HIS A 13 16.95 -17.84 -0.70
N PRO A 14 17.23 -18.34 -1.91
CA PRO A 14 16.49 -17.93 -3.09
C PRO A 14 14.98 -18.15 -2.88
N ALA A 15 14.19 -17.17 -3.24
CA ALA A 15 12.73 -17.30 -3.16
C ALA A 15 12.25 -18.38 -4.15
N PRO A 16 11.28 -19.23 -3.75
CA PRO A 16 10.66 -20.15 -4.70
C PRO A 16 9.92 -19.38 -5.80
N PRO A 17 9.66 -20.00 -6.96
CA PRO A 17 8.87 -19.39 -8.00
C PRO A 17 7.49 -18.99 -7.47
N LEU A 18 7.02 -17.81 -7.89
CA LEU A 18 5.68 -17.35 -7.52
C LEU A 18 4.61 -18.16 -8.26
N PRO A 19 3.44 -18.38 -7.63
CA PRO A 19 2.35 -19.14 -8.24
C PRO A 19 1.75 -18.42 -9.46
N ASP A 20 0.98 -19.16 -10.25
CA ASP A 20 0.22 -18.63 -11.36
C ASP A 20 -0.82 -17.59 -10.88
N THR A 21 -1.02 -16.56 -11.68
CA THR A 21 -1.91 -15.45 -11.40
C THR A 21 -3.28 -15.56 -12.06
N ALA A 22 -3.58 -16.68 -12.74
CA ALA A 22 -4.78 -16.85 -13.56
C ALA A 22 -6.09 -16.65 -12.78
N ASP A 23 -6.11 -17.07 -11.50
CA ASP A 23 -7.29 -16.99 -10.63
C ASP A 23 -7.35 -15.73 -9.77
N VAL A 24 -6.37 -14.83 -9.93
CA VAL A 24 -6.34 -13.59 -9.15
C VAL A 24 -7.36 -12.59 -9.70
N ARG A 25 -8.16 -12.05 -8.79
CA ARG A 25 -9.10 -10.96 -9.08
C ARG A 25 -8.92 -9.88 -8.04
N ILE A 26 -8.78 -8.65 -8.50
CA ILE A 26 -8.65 -7.46 -7.65
C ILE A 26 -9.68 -6.45 -8.16
N SER A 27 -10.59 -6.02 -7.28
CA SER A 27 -11.57 -4.99 -7.62
C SER A 27 -10.90 -3.61 -7.75
N ALA A 28 -11.60 -2.66 -8.35
CA ALA A 28 -11.17 -1.26 -8.32
C ALA A 28 -11.06 -0.77 -6.87
N PRO A 29 -10.01 -0.01 -6.52
CA PRO A 29 -9.89 0.57 -5.19
C PRO A 29 -11.02 1.57 -4.91
N ARG A 30 -11.54 1.53 -3.69
CA ARG A 30 -12.54 2.46 -3.19
C ARG A 30 -11.93 3.29 -2.07
N PRO A 31 -11.94 4.63 -2.14
CA PRO A 31 -11.46 5.45 -1.04
C PRO A 31 -12.38 5.32 0.17
N LEU A 32 -11.81 5.24 1.38
CA LEU A 32 -12.57 5.25 2.64
C LEU A 32 -12.88 6.68 3.12
N TRP A 33 -12.25 7.67 2.52
CA TRP A 33 -12.60 9.06 2.72
C TRP A 33 -13.50 9.55 1.60
N ASP A 34 -14.48 10.40 1.93
CA ASP A 34 -15.22 11.14 0.93
C ASP A 34 -14.42 12.35 0.42
N ARG A 35 -14.91 12.97 -0.63
CA ARG A 35 -14.27 14.13 -1.25
C ARG A 35 -14.15 15.30 -0.28
N GLN A 36 -15.17 15.55 0.54
CA GLN A 36 -15.19 16.62 1.52
C GLN A 36 -14.08 16.48 2.55
N ARG A 37 -13.89 15.27 3.08
CA ARG A 37 -12.81 14.98 4.04
C ARG A 37 -11.44 15.17 3.42
N TYR A 38 -11.26 14.71 2.17
CA TYR A 38 -10.01 14.91 1.43
C TYR A 38 -9.71 16.39 1.22
N ASP A 39 -10.67 17.16 0.73
CA ASP A 39 -10.48 18.59 0.48
C ASP A 39 -10.17 19.38 1.76
N ALA A 40 -10.81 19.03 2.88
CA ALA A 40 -10.50 19.63 4.18
C ALA A 40 -9.07 19.31 4.64
N ALA A 41 -8.61 18.08 4.44
CA ALA A 41 -7.24 17.68 4.78
C ALA A 41 -6.20 18.39 3.92
N ILE A 42 -6.41 18.47 2.61
CA ILE A 42 -5.52 19.21 1.69
C ILE A 42 -5.46 20.70 2.06
N SER A 43 -6.59 21.31 2.37
CA SER A 43 -6.64 22.70 2.81
C SER A 43 -5.85 22.93 4.10
N ALA A 44 -5.90 21.97 5.04
CA ALA A 44 -5.10 22.02 6.25
C ALA A 44 -3.60 21.91 5.96
N VAL A 45 -3.20 21.01 5.05
CA VAL A 45 -1.81 20.87 4.60
C VAL A 45 -1.29 22.19 4.04
N HIS A 46 -2.03 22.84 3.17
CA HIS A 46 -1.64 24.13 2.59
C HIS A 46 -1.44 25.19 3.68
N ARG A 47 -2.35 25.28 4.65
CA ARG A 47 -2.21 26.25 5.76
C ARG A 47 -0.95 26.01 6.59
N TYR A 48 -0.58 24.75 6.87
CA TYR A 48 0.66 24.43 7.60
C TYR A 48 1.91 24.84 6.81
N ILE A 49 1.90 24.62 5.50
CA ILE A 49 3.02 25.01 4.64
C ILE A 49 3.12 26.55 4.56
N GLU A 50 1.99 27.24 4.35
CA GLU A 50 1.94 28.71 4.28
C GLU A 50 2.36 29.36 5.59
N ALA A 51 2.01 28.77 6.73
CA ALA A 51 2.41 29.23 8.05
C ALA A 51 3.90 28.97 8.36
N GLY A 52 4.60 28.18 7.55
CA GLY A 52 5.99 27.81 7.77
C GLY A 52 6.19 26.73 8.84
N ASP A 53 5.12 26.06 9.28
CA ASP A 53 5.20 24.97 10.26
C ASP A 53 5.87 23.72 9.68
N THR A 54 5.76 23.53 8.39
CA THR A 54 6.40 22.45 7.64
C THR A 54 6.60 22.88 6.18
N TYR A 55 7.54 22.25 5.48
CA TYR A 55 7.77 22.51 4.07
C TYR A 55 7.26 21.37 3.16
N GLN A 56 6.95 20.22 3.75
CA GLN A 56 6.46 19.05 3.02
C GLN A 56 5.57 18.21 3.92
N ILE A 57 4.45 17.74 3.37
CA ILE A 57 3.55 16.78 4.02
C ILE A 57 3.16 15.71 3.00
N ASN A 58 3.26 14.45 3.39
CA ASN A 58 2.70 13.34 2.64
C ASN A 58 1.32 13.00 3.22
N LEU A 59 0.27 13.40 2.51
CA LEU A 59 -1.10 13.06 2.89
C LEU A 59 -1.45 11.67 2.39
N THR A 60 -1.86 10.79 3.30
CA THR A 60 -2.33 9.44 2.96
C THR A 60 -3.72 9.21 3.55
N PHE A 61 -4.49 8.38 2.88
CA PHE A 61 -5.77 7.90 3.38
C PHE A 61 -6.00 6.47 2.90
N PRO A 62 -6.77 5.66 3.66
CA PRO A 62 -6.98 4.27 3.30
C PRO A 62 -7.89 4.12 2.09
N MET A 63 -7.55 3.17 1.24
CA MET A 63 -8.41 2.67 0.18
C MET A 63 -8.67 1.19 0.40
N GLN A 64 -9.78 0.70 -0.08
CA GLN A 64 -10.19 -0.69 0.06
C GLN A 64 -10.46 -1.31 -1.31
N CYS A 65 -10.00 -2.53 -1.49
CA CYS A 65 -10.37 -3.35 -2.64
C CYS A 65 -10.67 -4.77 -2.18
N ASP A 66 -11.44 -5.48 -2.98
CA ASP A 66 -11.71 -6.90 -2.77
C ASP A 66 -10.73 -7.70 -3.62
N CYS A 67 -10.06 -8.65 -2.98
CA CYS A 67 -9.10 -9.53 -3.64
C CYS A 67 -9.51 -10.98 -3.46
N THR A 68 -9.42 -11.77 -4.53
CA THR A 68 -9.59 -13.22 -4.50
C THR A 68 -8.36 -13.89 -5.10
N GLY A 69 -8.03 -15.07 -4.59
CA GLY A 69 -6.85 -15.82 -5.00
C GLY A 69 -5.87 -16.04 -3.86
N ASP A 70 -4.83 -16.81 -4.13
CA ASP A 70 -3.73 -17.02 -3.19
C ASP A 70 -2.98 -15.69 -2.94
N PRO A 71 -2.64 -15.32 -1.69
CA PRO A 71 -1.90 -14.10 -1.39
C PRO A 71 -0.57 -13.98 -2.15
N LEU A 72 0.16 -15.08 -2.35
CA LEU A 72 1.41 -15.08 -3.14
C LEU A 72 1.14 -14.85 -4.63
N ALA A 73 0.03 -15.35 -5.16
CA ALA A 73 -0.40 -15.07 -6.53
C ALA A 73 -0.82 -13.61 -6.71
N ILE A 74 -1.49 -13.02 -5.72
CA ILE A 74 -1.80 -11.58 -5.71
C ILE A 74 -0.51 -10.74 -5.72
N HIS A 75 0.47 -11.12 -4.89
CA HIS A 75 1.79 -10.48 -4.91
C HIS A 75 2.46 -10.59 -6.29
N ALA A 76 2.44 -11.77 -6.90
CA ALA A 76 2.99 -11.98 -8.25
C ALA A 76 2.33 -11.07 -9.29
N ALA A 77 1.00 -10.96 -9.26
CA ALA A 77 0.24 -10.11 -10.17
C ALA A 77 0.59 -8.62 -10.02
N LEU A 78 0.75 -8.15 -8.78
CA LEU A 78 1.14 -6.78 -8.49
C LEU A 78 2.58 -6.50 -8.93
N SER A 79 3.51 -7.40 -8.61
CA SER A 79 4.94 -7.26 -8.97
C SER A 79 5.15 -7.22 -10.47
N ALA A 80 4.39 -8.00 -11.24
CA ALA A 80 4.47 -8.00 -12.71
C ALA A 80 4.06 -6.67 -13.33
N ARG A 81 3.17 -5.92 -12.67
CA ARG A 81 2.68 -4.61 -13.15
C ARG A 81 3.56 -3.45 -12.68
N GLN A 82 4.32 -3.65 -11.65
CA GLN A 82 5.14 -2.62 -11.04
C GLN A 82 6.51 -3.20 -10.68
N PRO A 83 7.34 -3.52 -11.70
CA PRO A 83 8.68 -4.03 -11.45
C PRO A 83 9.52 -2.95 -10.80
N VAL A 84 9.94 -3.22 -9.57
CA VAL A 84 10.89 -2.40 -8.83
C VAL A 84 12.17 -3.20 -8.66
N GLY A 85 13.31 -2.56 -8.86
CA GLY A 85 14.60 -3.18 -8.55
C GLY A 85 14.75 -3.40 -7.04
N GLU A 86 15.61 -4.33 -6.67
CA GLU A 86 16.01 -4.54 -5.28
C GLU A 86 16.83 -3.37 -4.74
#